data_d44f71509ae43ff8f972289979a68010
#
_entry.id   d44f71509ae43ff8f972289979a68010
#
_cell.length_a   1.000
_cell.length_b   1.000
_cell.length_c   1.000
_cell.angle_alpha   90.00
_cell.angle_beta   90.00
_cell.angle_gamma   90.00
#
_symmetry.space_group_name_H-M   'P 1'
#
loop_
_entity.id
_entity.type
_entity.pdbx_description
1 polymer ?
#
loop_
_entity_poly.entity_id
_entity_poly.type
_entity_poly.pdbx_seq_one_letter_code
_entity_poly.pdbx_strand_id
1 'polypeptide(L)'
;MLKKIYLPAIIFIFAFLLIGAVSAQTVHFKINVDQANGEKPLSGRLLIFMTKNPQPLEMIEPDFTNPDAVYISGTEITNLKAGKPVEINPDELAFPQKFSNAPAGEYQLMALLDTNHSYTYDGAGAGDIYSKVVKVSMPAGVAELTLSGQIPKSKVNIVKNVQVIEFESPMLSAFWGRPVKMQASVLLPPNYDKSKAKQYPTVYSIHGYGGNHLNSLRGAAEMMKQMTEGKRPEMIYVYLNANNSLGHHVFADSVNNGPWGTALVKEFIPFLEKQFRMDSKPSGRFLTGHSSGGWSTLWVMISHPDFFGGTWSTSPDPVDFRSFTGPDLTKYPPQNAYFGDNQKDYNLVRFGGKELMSVRQYAQQERVLGYYGGQFASFEAVFSPKGDDGQPMQIFDRDTGIINQFVAKSWEKYDISRILRGNWATLGPKLKGKLHIFVGTADTFHLDEAVRLLDGELKKLGSDARIEYLEGRSHFDMYQDGLGDRIANEMYAVARPKAKSATK
;
A
#
# COMPACT_ATOMS: atom_id res chain seq x y z
N MET A 1 5.35 98.10 7.45
CA MET A 1 4.91 97.15 6.37
C MET A 1 4.93 95.71 6.92
N LEU A 2 3.79 95.22 7.40
CA LEU A 2 3.66 93.84 7.94
C LEU A 2 3.21 92.92 6.79
N LYS A 3 4.05 91.96 6.42
CA LYS A 3 3.66 90.88 5.52
C LYS A 3 2.91 89.78 6.25
N LYS A 4 1.65 89.59 5.86
CA LYS A 4 0.83 88.45 6.27
C LYS A 4 1.31 87.16 5.63
N ILE A 5 1.69 86.15 6.42
CA ILE A 5 2.01 84.80 5.98
C ILE A 5 0.71 83.99 6.10
N TYR A 6 0.20 83.52 4.97
CA TYR A 6 -0.89 82.49 4.91
C TYR A 6 -0.32 81.12 5.06
N LEU A 7 -0.77 80.39 6.09
CA LEU A 7 -0.48 78.99 6.29
C LEU A 7 -1.63 78.18 5.67
N PRO A 8 -1.37 77.21 4.75
CA PRO A 8 -2.45 76.37 4.28
C PRO A 8 -2.76 75.23 5.31
N ALA A 9 -4.02 75.13 5.67
CA ALA A 9 -4.53 74.04 6.49
C ALA A 9 -4.57 72.74 5.68
N ILE A 10 -3.74 71.75 6.04
CA ILE A 10 -3.78 70.38 5.48
C ILE A 10 -4.86 69.62 6.27
N ILE A 11 -5.97 69.32 5.57
CA ILE A 11 -7.02 68.44 6.09
C ILE A 11 -6.58 66.99 5.86
N PHE A 12 -6.21 66.32 6.96
CA PHE A 12 -5.99 64.83 6.95
C PHE A 12 -7.36 64.15 6.96
N ILE A 13 -7.76 63.54 5.86
CA ILE A 13 -8.90 62.65 5.79
C ILE A 13 -8.42 61.29 6.28
N PHE A 14 -8.75 60.90 7.50
CA PHE A 14 -8.61 59.56 8.04
C PHE A 14 -9.68 58.65 7.38
N ALA A 15 -9.28 57.89 6.35
CA ALA A 15 -10.09 56.80 5.84
C ALA A 15 -10.03 55.67 6.88
N PHE A 16 -11.05 55.47 7.67
CA PHE A 16 -11.26 54.26 8.47
C PHE A 16 -11.55 53.11 7.52
N LEU A 17 -10.53 52.30 7.20
CA LEU A 17 -10.71 50.96 6.66
C LEU A 17 -11.38 50.11 7.76
N LEU A 18 -12.67 49.92 7.66
CA LEU A 18 -13.38 48.86 8.36
C LEU A 18 -12.87 47.52 7.79
N ILE A 19 -11.83 47.00 8.42
CA ILE A 19 -11.47 45.59 8.28
C ILE A 19 -12.57 44.85 9.02
N GLY A 20 -13.61 44.44 8.29
CA GLY A 20 -14.57 43.48 8.79
C GLY A 20 -13.80 42.22 9.18
N ALA A 21 -13.74 41.94 10.47
CA ALA A 21 -13.30 40.64 10.96
C ALA A 21 -14.24 39.61 10.32
N VAL A 22 -13.76 38.96 9.29
CA VAL A 22 -14.41 37.74 8.79
C VAL A 22 -14.27 36.75 9.95
N SER A 23 -15.30 36.62 10.76
CA SER A 23 -15.43 35.53 11.71
C SER A 23 -15.31 34.27 10.91
N ALA A 24 -14.20 33.56 11.07
CA ALA A 24 -14.06 32.24 10.48
C ALA A 24 -15.23 31.41 10.98
N GLN A 25 -16.14 31.08 10.08
CA GLN A 25 -17.32 30.30 10.42
C GLN A 25 -16.83 28.90 10.76
N THR A 26 -16.89 28.51 12.02
CA THR A 26 -16.48 27.19 12.49
C THR A 26 -17.44 26.15 11.93
N VAL A 27 -16.92 25.23 11.13
CA VAL A 27 -17.67 24.08 10.62
C VAL A 27 -17.66 22.99 11.68
N HIS A 28 -18.84 22.50 12.08
CA HIS A 28 -18.96 21.40 13.02
C HIS A 28 -19.91 20.35 12.47
N PHE A 29 -19.57 19.08 12.68
CA PHE A 29 -20.43 17.97 12.31
C PHE A 29 -20.84 17.17 13.54
N LYS A 30 -22.13 16.88 13.64
CA LYS A 30 -22.69 16.09 14.72
C LYS A 30 -22.91 14.67 14.22
N ILE A 31 -22.22 13.71 14.83
CA ILE A 31 -22.21 12.32 14.41
C ILE A 31 -22.99 11.47 15.42
N ASN A 32 -24.03 10.83 14.91
CA ASN A 32 -24.84 9.85 15.64
C ASN A 32 -24.52 8.44 15.14
N VAL A 33 -24.89 7.43 15.94
CA VAL A 33 -25.01 6.05 15.52
C VAL A 33 -26.44 5.58 15.78
N ASP A 34 -27.01 4.80 14.88
CA ASP A 34 -28.34 4.26 15.06
C ASP A 34 -28.38 3.19 16.19
N GLN A 35 -29.60 2.79 16.57
CA GLN A 35 -29.80 1.87 17.70
C GLN A 35 -29.20 0.47 17.40
N ALA A 36 -29.28 0.01 16.16
CA ALA A 36 -28.83 -1.32 15.77
C ALA A 36 -27.29 -1.46 15.85
N ASN A 37 -26.56 -0.44 15.40
CA ASN A 37 -25.10 -0.42 15.45
C ASN A 37 -24.54 0.08 16.78
N GLY A 38 -25.30 0.88 17.53
CA GLY A 38 -24.88 1.51 18.76
C GLY A 38 -25.29 0.79 20.04
N GLU A 39 -25.69 -0.48 20.01
CA GLU A 39 -25.99 -1.29 21.22
C GLU A 39 -24.81 -1.37 22.16
N LYS A 40 -23.60 -1.51 21.61
CA LYS A 40 -22.32 -1.47 22.33
C LYS A 40 -21.58 -0.18 22.00
N PRO A 41 -20.78 0.37 22.95
CA PRO A 41 -19.95 1.50 22.65
C PRO A 41 -18.99 1.22 21.49
N LEU A 42 -18.94 2.12 20.52
CA LEU A 42 -18.04 2.05 19.37
C LEU A 42 -16.83 2.95 19.57
N SER A 43 -15.68 2.49 19.14
CA SER A 43 -14.43 3.26 19.09
C SER A 43 -13.73 2.98 17.77
N GLY A 44 -12.97 3.93 17.26
CA GLY A 44 -12.24 3.78 16.02
C GLY A 44 -11.94 5.11 15.35
N ARG A 45 -11.47 5.04 14.13
CA ARG A 45 -11.19 6.19 13.27
C ARG A 45 -12.46 6.67 12.59
N LEU A 46 -12.94 7.84 12.97
CA LEU A 46 -14.04 8.50 12.28
C LEU A 46 -13.50 9.32 11.12
N LEU A 47 -13.98 9.03 9.93
CA LEU A 47 -13.66 9.73 8.69
C LEU A 47 -14.89 10.49 8.19
N ILE A 48 -14.67 11.71 7.72
CA ILE A 48 -15.69 12.52 7.05
C ILE A 48 -15.22 12.80 5.65
N PHE A 49 -16.06 12.49 4.67
CA PHE A 49 -15.81 12.72 3.25
C PHE A 49 -16.77 13.76 2.71
N MET A 50 -16.27 14.73 1.93
CA MET A 50 -17.08 15.76 1.31
C MET A 50 -16.61 16.02 -0.13
N THR A 51 -17.54 16.07 -1.07
CA THR A 51 -17.22 16.31 -2.51
C THR A 51 -18.27 17.16 -3.21
N LYS A 52 -17.85 17.88 -4.26
CA LYS A 52 -18.72 18.63 -5.18
C LYS A 52 -19.27 17.79 -6.35
N ASN A 53 -19.13 16.47 -6.33
CA ASN A 53 -19.62 15.64 -7.44
C ASN A 53 -21.10 15.95 -7.72
N PRO A 54 -21.47 16.32 -8.96
CA PRO A 54 -22.85 16.67 -9.30
C PRO A 54 -23.80 15.47 -9.34
N GLN A 55 -23.25 14.26 -9.51
CA GLN A 55 -24.05 13.03 -9.53
C GLN A 55 -24.25 12.53 -8.10
N PRO A 56 -25.47 12.07 -7.73
CA PRO A 56 -25.71 11.46 -6.43
C PRO A 56 -24.82 10.25 -6.22
N LEU A 57 -24.17 10.18 -5.05
CA LEU A 57 -23.29 9.07 -4.66
C LEU A 57 -23.95 8.26 -3.54
N GLU A 58 -23.74 6.95 -3.54
CA GLU A 58 -24.11 6.06 -2.43
C GLU A 58 -23.00 6.02 -1.37
N MET A 59 -21.74 6.12 -1.80
CA MET A 59 -20.55 6.27 -0.97
C MET A 59 -19.64 7.35 -1.56
N ILE A 60 -18.86 8.00 -0.69
CA ILE A 60 -17.82 8.95 -1.09
C ILE A 60 -16.49 8.31 -0.69
N GLU A 61 -15.60 8.17 -1.67
CA GLU A 61 -14.27 7.58 -1.50
C GLU A 61 -13.22 8.58 -1.99
N PRO A 62 -11.96 8.46 -1.53
CA PRO A 62 -10.85 9.25 -2.08
C PRO A 62 -10.75 9.05 -3.60
N ASP A 63 -10.47 10.12 -4.33
CA ASP A 63 -10.25 10.04 -5.78
C ASP A 63 -8.75 10.00 -6.07
N PHE A 64 -8.26 8.84 -6.47
CA PHE A 64 -6.84 8.61 -6.77
C PHE A 64 -6.36 9.38 -8.02
N THR A 65 -7.27 9.73 -8.91
CA THR A 65 -6.95 10.45 -10.15
C THR A 65 -7.12 11.97 -10.02
N ASN A 66 -7.85 12.39 -9.00
CA ASN A 66 -8.06 13.80 -8.66
C ASN A 66 -8.13 13.96 -7.13
N PRO A 67 -6.99 13.87 -6.43
CA PRO A 67 -6.95 13.79 -4.98
C PRO A 67 -7.61 14.99 -4.28
N ASP A 68 -7.58 16.17 -4.90
CA ASP A 68 -8.15 17.39 -4.34
C ASP A 68 -9.68 17.49 -4.49
N ALA A 69 -10.31 16.56 -5.21
CA ALA A 69 -11.78 16.56 -5.43
C ALA A 69 -12.58 16.13 -4.19
N VAL A 70 -11.95 15.45 -3.26
CA VAL A 70 -12.60 14.93 -2.05
C VAL A 70 -11.92 15.49 -0.82
N TYR A 71 -12.66 16.27 -0.02
CA TYR A 71 -12.23 16.69 1.30
C TYR A 71 -12.39 15.51 2.26
N ILE A 72 -11.37 15.27 3.05
CA ILE A 72 -11.34 14.20 4.04
C ILE A 72 -10.93 14.77 5.38
N SER A 73 -11.67 14.44 6.43
CA SER A 73 -11.26 14.72 7.80
C SER A 73 -11.22 13.42 8.59
N GLY A 74 -10.27 13.29 9.50
CA GLY A 74 -10.10 12.10 10.33
C GLY A 74 -9.85 12.43 11.79
N THR A 75 -10.52 11.70 12.70
CA THR A 75 -10.30 11.81 14.14
C THR A 75 -10.55 10.47 14.82
N GLU A 76 -9.79 10.19 15.88
CA GLU A 76 -10.06 9.02 16.73
C GLU A 76 -11.20 9.34 17.68
N ILE A 77 -12.19 8.49 17.72
CA ILE A 77 -13.29 8.58 18.67
C ILE A 77 -13.34 7.37 19.59
N THR A 78 -13.82 7.59 20.77
CA THR A 78 -14.00 6.55 21.78
C THR A 78 -15.41 6.59 22.33
N ASN A 79 -15.99 5.40 22.56
CA ASN A 79 -17.21 5.24 23.32
C ASN A 79 -18.47 5.90 22.69
N LEU A 80 -18.56 5.98 21.36
CA LEU A 80 -19.76 6.45 20.65
C LEU A 80 -20.93 5.49 20.90
N LYS A 81 -22.08 6.02 21.29
CA LYS A 81 -23.29 5.24 21.61
C LYS A 81 -24.53 5.84 20.96
N ALA A 82 -25.53 5.01 20.69
CA ALA A 82 -26.83 5.48 20.28
C ALA A 82 -27.43 6.48 21.28
N GLY A 83 -27.96 7.59 20.76
CA GLY A 83 -28.53 8.68 21.56
C GLY A 83 -27.50 9.59 22.27
N LYS A 84 -26.20 9.38 22.05
CA LYS A 84 -25.11 10.23 22.55
C LYS A 84 -24.20 10.65 21.39
N PRO A 85 -24.59 11.66 20.60
CA PRO A 85 -23.79 12.12 19.48
C PRO A 85 -22.46 12.72 19.94
N VAL A 86 -21.46 12.67 19.06
CA VAL A 86 -20.23 13.42 19.20
C VAL A 86 -20.20 14.58 18.22
N GLU A 87 -19.70 15.72 18.64
CA GLU A 87 -19.44 16.88 17.78
C GLU A 87 -17.95 16.86 17.41
N ILE A 88 -17.67 17.05 16.13
CA ILE A 88 -16.32 17.10 15.61
C ILE A 88 -16.08 18.39 14.83
N ASN A 89 -14.88 18.91 14.94
CA ASN A 89 -14.36 19.96 14.10
C ASN A 89 -13.55 19.32 12.96
N PRO A 90 -14.04 19.30 11.71
CA PRO A 90 -13.35 18.63 10.61
C PRO A 90 -12.06 19.36 10.20
N ASP A 91 -11.80 20.55 10.67
CA ASP A 91 -10.61 21.33 10.35
C ASP A 91 -9.37 20.96 11.17
N GLU A 92 -9.50 20.14 12.22
CA GLU A 92 -8.37 19.75 13.07
C GLU A 92 -7.36 18.88 12.32
N LEU A 93 -7.84 17.95 11.51
CA LEU A 93 -7.01 17.15 10.62
C LEU A 93 -7.76 16.92 9.32
N ALA A 94 -7.39 17.63 8.27
CA ALA A 94 -8.10 17.64 6.99
C ALA A 94 -7.15 17.54 5.79
N PHE A 95 -7.68 17.01 4.69
CA PHE A 95 -7.06 16.94 3.37
C PHE A 95 -8.11 17.27 2.30
N PRO A 96 -7.80 17.93 1.19
CA PRO A 96 -6.52 18.57 0.83
C PRO A 96 -6.29 19.89 1.61
N GLN A 97 -7.32 20.40 2.24
CA GLN A 97 -7.32 21.62 3.05
C GLN A 97 -8.47 21.57 4.05
N LYS A 98 -8.54 22.58 4.94
CA LYS A 98 -9.62 22.71 5.92
C LYS A 98 -10.98 22.78 5.24
N PHE A 99 -12.01 22.18 5.83
CA PHE A 99 -13.38 22.23 5.33
C PHE A 99 -13.93 23.67 5.30
N SER A 100 -13.55 24.48 6.29
CA SER A 100 -13.90 25.92 6.32
C SER A 100 -13.35 26.72 5.13
N ASN A 101 -12.31 26.22 4.45
CA ASN A 101 -11.75 26.83 3.25
C ASN A 101 -12.43 26.34 1.96
N ALA A 102 -13.38 25.41 2.06
CA ALA A 102 -14.08 24.91 0.87
C ALA A 102 -14.84 26.04 0.19
N PRO A 103 -14.74 26.19 -1.13
CA PRO A 103 -15.51 27.20 -1.89
C PRO A 103 -17.01 27.06 -1.64
N ALA A 104 -17.73 28.18 -1.53
CA ALA A 104 -19.17 28.18 -1.37
C ALA A 104 -19.89 27.34 -2.42
N GLY A 105 -20.93 26.63 -2.02
CA GLY A 105 -21.77 25.80 -2.88
C GLY A 105 -22.30 24.54 -2.21
N GLU A 106 -23.00 23.74 -2.99
CA GLU A 106 -23.57 22.46 -2.56
C GLU A 106 -22.53 21.35 -2.65
N TYR A 107 -22.46 20.53 -1.60
CA TYR A 107 -21.59 19.37 -1.51
C TYR A 107 -22.39 18.14 -1.08
N GLN A 108 -21.84 16.98 -1.32
CA GLN A 108 -22.25 15.71 -0.74
C GLN A 108 -21.33 15.39 0.42
N LEU A 109 -21.86 14.93 1.54
CA LEU A 109 -21.18 14.69 2.81
C LEU A 109 -21.52 13.29 3.32
N MET A 110 -20.52 12.55 3.80
CA MET A 110 -20.66 11.22 4.39
C MET A 110 -19.71 11.05 5.57
N ALA A 111 -20.14 10.30 6.58
CA ALA A 111 -19.30 9.83 7.66
C ALA A 111 -19.08 8.32 7.58
N LEU A 112 -17.88 7.86 7.97
CA LEU A 112 -17.51 6.47 8.09
C LEU A 112 -16.73 6.27 9.39
N LEU A 113 -17.05 5.22 10.14
CA LEU A 113 -16.31 4.80 11.33
C LEU A 113 -15.59 3.49 11.05
N ASP A 114 -14.28 3.55 10.87
CA ASP A 114 -13.38 2.38 10.85
C ASP A 114 -13.17 1.90 12.29
N THR A 115 -13.86 0.80 12.64
CA THR A 115 -13.86 0.24 14.00
C THR A 115 -12.70 -0.70 14.28
N ASN A 116 -11.96 -1.09 13.25
CA ASN A 116 -10.92 -2.11 13.35
C ASN A 116 -9.56 -1.65 12.79
N HIS A 117 -9.45 -0.38 12.39
CA HIS A 117 -8.28 0.20 11.73
C HIS A 117 -7.85 -0.69 10.56
N SER A 118 -8.83 -1.00 9.70
CA SER A 118 -8.61 -1.90 8.59
C SER A 118 -7.65 -1.29 7.58
N TYR A 119 -6.78 -2.15 7.10
CA TYR A 119 -5.75 -1.79 6.17
C TYR A 119 -6.32 -1.64 4.76
N THR A 120 -6.58 -0.40 4.34
CA THR A 120 -7.07 -0.08 3.00
C THR A 120 -6.59 1.29 2.54
N TYR A 121 -6.52 1.48 1.22
CA TYR A 121 -6.17 2.75 0.61
C TYR A 121 -7.19 3.87 0.88
N ASP A 122 -8.46 3.52 0.96
CA ASP A 122 -9.59 4.44 1.11
C ASP A 122 -10.03 4.63 2.57
N GLY A 123 -9.35 3.99 3.51
CA GLY A 123 -9.67 4.05 4.94
C GLY A 123 -10.93 3.27 5.32
N ALA A 124 -11.46 2.43 4.42
CA ALA A 124 -12.68 1.69 4.60
C ALA A 124 -12.47 0.18 4.51
N GLY A 125 -13.15 -0.61 5.32
CA GLY A 125 -13.04 -2.06 5.34
C GLY A 125 -14.32 -2.77 5.76
N ALA A 126 -14.30 -4.09 5.61
CA ALA A 126 -15.45 -4.92 5.99
C ALA A 126 -15.74 -4.82 7.49
N GLY A 127 -16.97 -4.47 7.83
CA GLY A 127 -17.43 -4.28 9.20
C GLY A 127 -17.50 -2.83 9.64
N ASP A 128 -16.91 -1.91 8.88
CA ASP A 128 -17.00 -0.47 9.16
C ASP A 128 -18.41 0.05 8.96
N ILE A 129 -18.72 1.09 9.71
CA ILE A 129 -20.07 1.64 9.78
C ILE A 129 -20.09 3.01 9.10
N TYR A 130 -21.04 3.25 8.21
CA TYR A 130 -21.14 4.49 7.45
C TYR A 130 -22.51 5.14 7.52
N SER A 131 -22.58 6.45 7.25
CA SER A 131 -23.81 7.21 7.12
C SER A 131 -24.32 7.17 5.68
N LYS A 132 -25.60 7.48 5.47
CA LYS A 132 -26.07 7.89 4.15
C LYS A 132 -25.32 9.16 3.72
N VAL A 133 -25.19 9.34 2.41
CA VAL A 133 -24.72 10.58 1.82
C VAL A 133 -25.82 11.64 1.93
N VAL A 134 -25.47 12.81 2.45
CA VAL A 134 -26.39 13.96 2.60
C VAL A 134 -25.84 15.16 1.83
N LYS A 135 -26.73 16.07 1.44
CA LYS A 135 -26.32 17.37 0.86
C LYS A 135 -26.04 18.38 1.95
N VAL A 136 -25.01 19.20 1.76
CA VAL A 136 -24.63 20.30 2.64
C VAL A 136 -24.21 21.49 1.82
N SER A 137 -24.61 22.70 2.23
CA SER A 137 -24.14 23.94 1.64
C SER A 137 -22.96 24.48 2.40
N MET A 138 -21.85 24.75 1.72
CA MET A 138 -20.67 25.38 2.31
C MET A 138 -20.71 26.90 2.08
N PRO A 139 -20.26 27.72 3.03
CA PRO A 139 -19.85 27.35 4.38
C PRO A 139 -21.03 26.89 5.25
N ALA A 140 -20.89 25.71 5.85
CA ALA A 140 -21.92 25.12 6.70
C ALA A 140 -21.63 25.46 8.17
N GLY A 141 -22.68 25.77 8.94
CA GLY A 141 -22.57 25.87 10.39
C GLY A 141 -22.50 24.48 11.04
N VAL A 142 -23.57 23.71 10.91
CA VAL A 142 -23.70 22.36 11.49
C VAL A 142 -24.36 21.43 10.48
N ALA A 143 -23.78 20.21 10.32
CA ALA A 143 -24.44 19.10 9.63
C ALA A 143 -24.55 17.89 10.58
N GLU A 144 -25.62 17.13 10.47
CA GLU A 144 -25.87 15.94 11.28
C GLU A 144 -25.83 14.68 10.41
N LEU A 145 -25.06 13.69 10.83
CA LEU A 145 -24.87 12.43 10.14
C LEU A 145 -25.17 11.27 11.10
N THR A 146 -25.84 10.24 10.61
CA THR A 146 -26.14 9.04 11.40
C THR A 146 -25.51 7.82 10.76
N LEU A 147 -24.60 7.18 11.45
CA LEU A 147 -23.98 5.91 11.08
C LEU A 147 -25.02 4.80 11.18
N SER A 148 -25.46 4.24 10.04
CA SER A 148 -26.56 3.27 9.96
C SER A 148 -26.33 2.15 8.96
N GLY A 149 -25.38 2.29 8.02
CA GLY A 149 -24.95 1.25 7.12
C GLY A 149 -23.74 0.50 7.67
N GLN A 150 -23.51 -0.72 7.20
CA GLN A 150 -22.28 -1.46 7.50
C GLN A 150 -21.68 -2.02 6.20
N ILE A 151 -20.36 -1.89 6.04
CA ILE A 151 -19.65 -2.46 4.89
C ILE A 151 -19.65 -3.99 5.01
N PRO A 152 -20.24 -4.70 4.04
CA PRO A 152 -20.33 -6.14 4.11
C PRO A 152 -18.97 -6.81 3.93
N LYS A 153 -18.78 -7.96 4.54
CA LYS A 153 -17.65 -8.82 4.21
C LYS A 153 -17.75 -9.29 2.75
N SER A 154 -16.70 -9.07 1.98
CA SER A 154 -16.64 -9.56 0.60
C SER A 154 -16.81 -11.07 0.56
N LYS A 155 -17.80 -11.55 -0.19
CA LYS A 155 -17.93 -12.98 -0.48
C LYS A 155 -16.93 -13.33 -1.57
N VAL A 156 -15.88 -14.03 -1.20
CA VAL A 156 -14.93 -14.59 -2.17
C VAL A 156 -15.50 -15.92 -2.66
N ASN A 157 -15.74 -16.01 -3.96
CA ASN A 157 -16.12 -17.29 -4.59
C ASN A 157 -14.90 -18.19 -4.65
N ILE A 158 -14.81 -19.12 -3.71
CA ILE A 158 -13.71 -20.09 -3.66
C ILE A 158 -14.01 -21.18 -4.69
N VAL A 159 -13.16 -21.30 -5.72
CA VAL A 159 -13.25 -22.37 -6.71
C VAL A 159 -12.91 -23.73 -6.08
N LYS A 160 -13.44 -24.81 -6.65
CA LYS A 160 -13.40 -26.17 -6.08
C LYS A 160 -12.01 -26.64 -5.61
N ASN A 161 -10.95 -26.25 -6.30
CA ASN A 161 -9.59 -26.71 -6.02
C ASN A 161 -8.79 -25.73 -5.14
N VAL A 162 -9.45 -24.78 -4.45
CA VAL A 162 -8.80 -23.86 -3.54
C VAL A 162 -9.03 -24.30 -2.10
N GLN A 163 -7.97 -24.27 -1.31
CA GLN A 163 -8.02 -24.42 0.13
C GLN A 163 -7.49 -23.16 0.82
N VAL A 164 -8.24 -22.61 1.75
CA VAL A 164 -7.79 -21.49 2.60
C VAL A 164 -7.13 -22.08 3.83
N ILE A 165 -5.91 -21.66 4.09
CA ILE A 165 -5.05 -22.22 5.15
C ILE A 165 -4.76 -21.12 6.16
N GLU A 166 -4.87 -21.48 7.42
CA GLU A 166 -4.37 -20.72 8.56
C GLU A 166 -3.38 -21.55 9.34
N PHE A 167 -2.27 -20.97 9.72
CA PHE A 167 -1.22 -21.59 10.51
C PHE A 167 -0.80 -20.66 11.63
N GLU A 168 -0.97 -21.07 12.87
CA GLU A 168 -0.47 -20.30 14.02
C GLU A 168 1.05 -20.44 14.09
N SER A 169 1.75 -19.33 13.88
CA SER A 169 3.21 -19.28 13.88
C SER A 169 3.75 -19.17 15.32
N PRO A 170 4.49 -20.15 15.82
CA PRO A 170 5.15 -20.03 17.12
C PRO A 170 6.09 -18.82 17.22
N MET A 171 6.87 -18.55 16.17
CA MET A 171 7.83 -17.44 16.16
C MET A 171 7.13 -16.09 16.24
N LEU A 172 6.07 -15.90 15.45
CA LEU A 172 5.31 -14.64 15.44
C LEU A 172 4.50 -14.49 16.72
N SER A 173 3.91 -15.58 17.22
CA SER A 173 3.16 -15.55 18.48
C SER A 173 4.05 -15.20 19.67
N ALA A 174 5.26 -15.72 19.71
CA ALA A 174 6.25 -15.35 20.73
C ALA A 174 6.67 -13.88 20.65
N PHE A 175 6.85 -13.35 19.43
CA PHE A 175 7.19 -11.93 19.24
C PHE A 175 6.07 -10.99 19.70
N TRP A 176 4.81 -11.30 19.34
CA TRP A 176 3.66 -10.46 19.64
C TRP A 176 3.03 -10.70 21.02
N GLY A 177 3.46 -11.74 21.75
CA GLY A 177 2.88 -12.12 23.05
C GLY A 177 1.41 -12.57 22.97
N ARG A 178 0.93 -12.96 21.78
CA ARG A 178 -0.43 -13.44 21.50
C ARG A 178 -0.43 -14.35 20.29
N PRO A 179 -1.45 -15.20 20.10
CA PRO A 179 -1.56 -16.02 18.89
C PRO A 179 -1.56 -15.15 17.61
N VAL A 180 -0.65 -15.48 16.68
CA VAL A 180 -0.54 -14.84 15.37
C VAL A 180 -0.56 -15.91 14.30
N LYS A 181 -1.46 -15.74 13.33
CA LYS A 181 -1.64 -16.68 12.22
C LYS A 181 -1.02 -16.16 10.95
N MET A 182 -0.31 -17.02 10.25
CA MET A 182 0.01 -16.86 8.83
C MET A 182 -1.11 -17.49 8.01
N GLN A 183 -1.47 -16.84 6.91
CA GLN A 183 -2.62 -17.21 6.09
C GLN A 183 -2.22 -17.34 4.62
N ALA A 184 -2.84 -18.28 3.92
CA ALA A 184 -2.70 -18.42 2.48
C ALA A 184 -3.94 -19.05 1.84
N SER A 185 -4.11 -18.80 0.54
CA SER A 185 -5.02 -19.57 -0.31
C SER A 185 -4.19 -20.46 -1.23
N VAL A 186 -4.45 -21.76 -1.23
CA VAL A 186 -3.72 -22.76 -2.00
C VAL A 186 -4.59 -23.25 -3.15
N LEU A 187 -4.20 -22.92 -4.38
CA LEU A 187 -4.83 -23.42 -5.61
C LEU A 187 -4.11 -24.68 -6.06
N LEU A 188 -4.83 -25.81 -6.05
CA LEU A 188 -4.34 -27.11 -6.49
C LEU A 188 -4.61 -27.33 -7.98
N PRO A 189 -3.70 -28.00 -8.73
CA PRO A 189 -3.91 -28.25 -10.15
C PRO A 189 -5.08 -29.22 -10.41
N PRO A 190 -5.67 -29.22 -11.62
CA PRO A 190 -6.89 -29.97 -11.95
C PRO A 190 -6.76 -31.50 -11.74
N ASN A 191 -5.56 -32.04 -11.93
CA ASN A 191 -5.30 -33.48 -11.79
C ASN A 191 -4.69 -33.87 -10.43
N TYR A 192 -4.76 -32.97 -9.45
CA TYR A 192 -4.17 -33.21 -8.14
C TYR A 192 -4.64 -34.52 -7.51
N ASP A 193 -5.93 -34.82 -7.49
CA ASP A 193 -6.48 -36.02 -6.85
C ASP A 193 -6.29 -37.31 -7.65
N LYS A 194 -6.09 -37.21 -8.97
CA LYS A 194 -5.95 -38.38 -9.87
C LYS A 194 -4.61 -39.11 -9.75
N SER A 195 -3.55 -38.42 -9.30
CA SER A 195 -2.23 -38.99 -9.18
C SER A 195 -1.61 -38.75 -7.81
N LYS A 196 -1.77 -39.67 -6.88
CA LYS A 196 -1.25 -39.53 -5.51
C LYS A 196 0.28 -39.55 -5.42
N ALA A 197 0.98 -40.07 -6.41
CA ALA A 197 2.46 -40.15 -6.46
C ALA A 197 3.11 -38.88 -7.04
N LYS A 198 2.36 -38.03 -7.78
CA LYS A 198 2.91 -36.85 -8.45
C LYS A 198 3.12 -35.72 -7.43
N GLN A 199 4.35 -35.18 -7.40
CA GLN A 199 4.68 -33.93 -6.74
C GLN A 199 4.67 -32.77 -7.76
N TYR A 200 4.38 -31.57 -7.28
CA TYR A 200 4.19 -30.39 -8.12
C TYR A 200 5.14 -29.26 -7.71
N PRO A 201 5.72 -28.56 -8.69
CA PRO A 201 6.37 -27.27 -8.41
C PRO A 201 5.38 -26.32 -7.76
N THR A 202 5.87 -25.47 -6.89
CA THR A 202 5.02 -24.57 -6.12
C THR A 202 5.44 -23.13 -6.35
N VAL A 203 4.47 -22.28 -6.65
CA VAL A 203 4.61 -20.84 -6.79
C VAL A 203 4.04 -20.15 -5.56
N TYR A 204 4.89 -19.50 -4.80
CA TYR A 204 4.51 -18.64 -3.67
C TYR A 204 4.31 -17.22 -4.20
N SER A 205 3.05 -16.79 -4.26
CA SER A 205 2.64 -15.49 -4.80
C SER A 205 2.38 -14.52 -3.64
N ILE A 206 3.03 -13.36 -3.66
CA ILE A 206 2.84 -12.31 -2.67
C ILE A 206 2.11 -11.16 -3.35
N HIS A 207 0.98 -10.73 -2.76
CA HIS A 207 0.18 -9.61 -3.26
C HIS A 207 0.88 -8.27 -3.05
N GLY A 208 0.46 -7.23 -3.79
CA GLY A 208 0.85 -5.85 -3.56
C GLY A 208 0.07 -5.20 -2.41
N TYR A 209 0.36 -3.93 -2.15
CA TYR A 209 -0.36 -3.12 -1.17
C TYR A 209 -1.87 -3.13 -1.45
N GLY A 210 -2.69 -3.16 -0.41
CA GLY A 210 -4.16 -3.25 -0.50
C GLY A 210 -4.71 -4.62 -0.90
N GLY A 211 -3.83 -5.59 -1.24
CA GLY A 211 -4.21 -6.97 -1.55
C GLY A 211 -4.32 -7.86 -0.32
N ASN A 212 -4.75 -9.11 -0.54
CA ASN A 212 -4.71 -10.20 0.43
C ASN A 212 -4.79 -11.55 -0.30
N HIS A 213 -4.62 -12.64 0.45
CA HIS A 213 -4.64 -13.99 -0.10
C HIS A 213 -6.00 -14.42 -0.71
N LEU A 214 -7.11 -13.79 -0.33
CA LEU A 214 -8.45 -14.10 -0.84
C LEU A 214 -8.76 -13.35 -2.14
N ASN A 215 -8.49 -12.05 -2.20
CA ASN A 215 -8.74 -11.30 -3.43
C ASN A 215 -7.75 -11.63 -4.55
N SER A 216 -6.59 -12.22 -4.23
CA SER A 216 -5.66 -12.81 -5.19
C SER A 216 -6.26 -14.01 -5.96
N LEU A 217 -7.37 -14.58 -5.49
CA LEU A 217 -8.07 -15.68 -6.16
C LEU A 217 -8.93 -15.24 -7.36
N ARG A 218 -9.05 -13.94 -7.65
CA ARG A 218 -9.90 -13.46 -8.77
C ARG A 218 -9.57 -14.10 -10.12
N GLY A 219 -8.30 -14.44 -10.36
CA GLY A 219 -7.85 -15.14 -11.57
C GLY A 219 -7.83 -16.68 -11.47
N ALA A 220 -8.17 -17.27 -10.32
CA ALA A 220 -7.98 -18.70 -10.08
C ALA A 220 -8.80 -19.60 -11.02
N ALA A 221 -10.03 -19.21 -11.36
CA ALA A 221 -10.88 -19.99 -12.28
C ALA A 221 -10.28 -20.05 -13.70
N GLU A 222 -9.76 -18.94 -14.21
CA GLU A 222 -9.09 -18.91 -15.51
C GLU A 222 -7.78 -19.70 -15.49
N MET A 223 -6.99 -19.58 -14.44
CA MET A 223 -5.77 -20.39 -14.28
C MET A 223 -6.08 -21.90 -14.25
N MET A 224 -7.16 -22.30 -13.55
CA MET A 224 -7.64 -23.69 -13.55
C MET A 224 -8.02 -24.16 -14.94
N LYS A 225 -8.74 -23.34 -15.70
CA LYS A 225 -9.11 -23.63 -17.08
C LYS A 225 -7.86 -23.80 -17.96
N GLN A 226 -6.93 -22.86 -17.90
CA GLN A 226 -5.68 -22.92 -18.66
C GLN A 226 -4.83 -24.17 -18.34
N MET A 227 -4.72 -24.56 -17.05
CA MET A 227 -4.06 -25.79 -16.64
C MET A 227 -4.80 -27.03 -17.17
N THR A 228 -6.15 -27.04 -17.17
CA THR A 228 -6.96 -28.14 -17.67
C THR A 228 -6.82 -28.31 -19.18
N GLU A 229 -6.71 -27.20 -19.91
CA GLU A 229 -6.52 -27.17 -21.37
C GLU A 229 -5.06 -27.39 -21.79
N GLY A 230 -4.14 -27.55 -20.84
CA GLY A 230 -2.70 -27.71 -21.12
C GLY A 230 -2.00 -26.43 -21.63
N LYS A 231 -2.67 -25.29 -21.58
CA LYS A 231 -2.10 -23.99 -21.96
C LYS A 231 -1.15 -23.43 -20.91
N ARG A 232 -1.33 -23.85 -19.66
CA ARG A 232 -0.49 -23.49 -18.52
C ARG A 232 -0.02 -24.76 -17.82
N PRO A 233 1.25 -24.83 -17.38
CA PRO A 233 1.74 -26.02 -16.69
C PRO A 233 1.07 -26.21 -15.33
N GLU A 234 0.87 -27.49 -14.96
CA GLU A 234 0.31 -27.84 -13.65
C GLU A 234 1.32 -27.56 -12.53
N MET A 235 1.04 -26.57 -11.72
CA MET A 235 1.77 -26.20 -10.50
C MET A 235 0.80 -25.93 -9.36
N ILE A 236 1.26 -25.97 -8.12
CA ILE A 236 0.51 -25.48 -6.96
C ILE A 236 0.79 -23.99 -6.83
N TYR A 237 -0.25 -23.18 -6.64
CA TYR A 237 -0.12 -21.75 -6.39
C TYR A 237 -0.54 -21.46 -4.95
N VAL A 238 0.35 -20.86 -4.18
CA VAL A 238 0.13 -20.42 -2.79
C VAL A 238 0.09 -18.91 -2.78
N TYR A 239 -1.10 -18.35 -2.61
CA TYR A 239 -1.31 -16.90 -2.44
C TYR A 239 -1.14 -16.58 -0.97
N LEU A 240 -0.01 -15.98 -0.62
CA LEU A 240 0.35 -15.62 0.76
C LEU A 240 -0.34 -14.33 1.20
N ASN A 241 -0.78 -14.25 2.45
CA ASN A 241 -1.22 -13.01 3.06
C ASN A 241 -0.02 -12.27 3.66
N ALA A 242 0.24 -11.05 3.20
CA ALA A 242 1.34 -10.22 3.63
C ALA A 242 0.91 -9.07 4.56
N ASN A 243 -0.30 -9.13 5.13
CA ASN A 243 -0.86 -8.08 5.98
C ASN A 243 -0.82 -8.46 7.47
N ASN A 244 -0.62 -7.45 8.29
CA ASN A 244 -0.83 -7.48 9.74
C ASN A 244 -1.46 -6.15 10.21
N SER A 245 -1.57 -5.93 11.51
CA SER A 245 -2.16 -4.70 12.07
C SER A 245 -1.39 -3.40 11.79
N LEU A 246 -0.14 -3.50 11.30
CA LEU A 246 0.69 -2.33 10.94
C LEU A 246 0.79 -2.15 9.41
N GLY A 247 0.09 -2.99 8.63
CA GLY A 247 0.07 -2.94 7.18
C GLY A 247 0.77 -4.10 6.48
N HIS A 248 1.30 -3.85 5.29
CA HIS A 248 1.97 -4.86 4.47
C HIS A 248 3.39 -5.13 4.99
N HIS A 249 3.64 -6.33 5.55
CA HIS A 249 4.93 -6.67 6.19
C HIS A 249 6.00 -7.16 5.21
N VAL A 250 5.73 -7.24 3.92
CA VAL A 250 6.62 -7.62 2.81
C VAL A 250 7.48 -8.88 3.07
N PHE A 251 7.11 -9.71 4.01
CA PHE A 251 7.90 -10.85 4.50
C PHE A 251 9.36 -10.50 4.85
N ALA A 252 9.57 -9.30 5.38
CA ALA A 252 10.85 -8.90 5.96
C ALA A 252 10.80 -9.04 7.49
N ASP A 253 11.91 -9.53 8.06
CA ASP A 253 12.08 -9.53 9.51
C ASP A 253 12.35 -8.10 9.98
N SER A 254 11.59 -7.62 10.97
CA SER A 254 11.71 -6.25 11.46
C SER A 254 11.44 -6.14 12.96
N VAL A 255 11.94 -5.05 13.55
CA VAL A 255 11.76 -4.78 14.99
C VAL A 255 10.33 -4.44 15.35
N ASN A 256 9.52 -3.99 14.41
CA ASN A 256 8.12 -3.63 14.63
C ASN A 256 7.16 -4.77 14.29
N ASN A 257 7.40 -5.48 13.18
CA ASN A 257 6.50 -6.52 12.66
C ASN A 257 6.85 -7.94 13.15
N GLY A 258 8.10 -8.17 13.60
CA GLY A 258 8.58 -9.50 13.96
C GLY A 258 9.18 -10.27 12.78
N PRO A 259 9.50 -11.56 12.97
CA PRO A 259 10.30 -12.35 12.05
C PRO A 259 9.47 -13.02 10.93
N TRP A 260 8.73 -12.23 10.13
CA TRP A 260 7.82 -12.75 9.09
C TRP A 260 8.53 -13.54 7.98
N GLY A 261 9.71 -13.11 7.54
CA GLY A 261 10.49 -13.81 6.52
C GLY A 261 11.05 -15.12 7.05
N THR A 262 11.59 -15.09 8.27
CA THR A 262 12.09 -16.29 8.94
C THR A 262 10.94 -17.29 9.20
N ALA A 263 9.79 -16.84 9.69
CA ALA A 263 8.61 -17.69 9.91
C ALA A 263 8.08 -18.29 8.59
N LEU A 264 8.09 -17.53 7.50
CA LEU A 264 7.71 -18.07 6.18
C LEU A 264 8.56 -19.29 5.80
N VAL A 265 9.87 -19.17 5.90
CA VAL A 265 10.81 -20.20 5.41
C VAL A 265 10.98 -21.35 6.41
N LYS A 266 10.97 -21.06 7.71
CA LYS A 266 11.22 -22.10 8.74
C LYS A 266 9.97 -22.79 9.28
N GLU A 267 8.80 -22.15 9.17
CA GLU A 267 7.57 -22.67 9.75
C GLU A 267 6.50 -22.90 8.67
N PHE A 268 6.05 -21.86 7.96
CA PHE A 268 4.86 -21.94 7.14
C PHE A 268 5.05 -22.75 5.86
N ILE A 269 6.12 -22.55 5.10
CA ILE A 269 6.40 -23.37 3.90
C ILE A 269 6.59 -24.83 4.28
N PRO A 270 7.41 -25.22 5.28
CA PRO A 270 7.51 -26.61 5.73
C PRO A 270 6.19 -27.21 6.19
N PHE A 271 5.30 -26.44 6.81
CA PHE A 271 3.96 -26.87 7.17
C PHE A 271 3.11 -27.17 5.93
N LEU A 272 3.11 -26.28 4.93
CA LEU A 272 2.39 -26.50 3.66
C LEU A 272 2.92 -27.73 2.91
N GLU A 273 4.23 -27.93 2.86
CA GLU A 273 4.88 -29.07 2.20
C GLU A 273 4.55 -30.42 2.85
N LYS A 274 4.21 -30.41 4.13
CA LYS A 274 3.69 -31.63 4.80
C LYS A 274 2.23 -31.92 4.44
N GLN A 275 1.45 -30.90 4.12
CA GLN A 275 0.03 -31.08 3.79
C GLN A 275 -0.23 -31.32 2.32
N PHE A 276 0.62 -30.75 1.44
CA PHE A 276 0.43 -30.79 0.00
C PHE A 276 1.60 -31.47 -0.70
N ARG A 277 1.34 -32.11 -1.84
CA ARG A 277 2.36 -32.76 -2.65
C ARG A 277 3.20 -31.75 -3.42
N MET A 278 3.99 -30.99 -2.71
CA MET A 278 4.91 -29.98 -3.22
C MET A 278 6.30 -30.58 -3.48
N ASP A 279 6.99 -30.05 -4.49
CA ASP A 279 8.43 -30.35 -4.69
C ASP A 279 9.23 -29.65 -3.59
N SER A 280 9.50 -30.32 -2.49
CA SER A 280 10.16 -29.76 -1.30
C SER A 280 11.68 -29.61 -1.52
N LYS A 281 12.08 -28.94 -2.59
CA LYS A 281 13.48 -28.67 -2.96
C LYS A 281 13.60 -27.29 -3.63
N PRO A 282 14.78 -26.64 -3.63
CA PRO A 282 14.95 -25.30 -4.18
C PRO A 282 14.40 -25.16 -5.60
N SER A 283 14.74 -26.07 -6.52
CA SER A 283 14.28 -26.03 -7.92
C SER A 283 12.78 -26.28 -8.11
N GLY A 284 12.04 -26.50 -7.05
CA GLY A 284 10.57 -26.65 -7.06
C GLY A 284 9.83 -25.56 -6.30
N ARG A 285 10.54 -24.56 -5.71
CA ARG A 285 9.95 -23.44 -4.98
C ARG A 285 10.23 -22.14 -5.71
N PHE A 286 9.20 -21.44 -6.15
CA PHE A 286 9.30 -20.20 -6.90
C PHE A 286 8.57 -19.07 -6.20
N LEU A 287 9.10 -17.87 -6.36
CA LEU A 287 8.53 -16.64 -5.83
C LEU A 287 7.98 -15.78 -6.98
N THR A 288 6.80 -15.21 -6.83
CA THR A 288 6.27 -14.19 -7.72
C THR A 288 5.47 -13.15 -6.93
N GLY A 289 5.47 -11.93 -7.40
CA GLY A 289 4.73 -10.86 -6.77
C GLY A 289 4.77 -9.60 -7.61
N HIS A 290 3.83 -8.70 -7.32
CA HIS A 290 3.67 -7.42 -7.99
C HIS A 290 3.73 -6.30 -6.98
N SER A 291 4.34 -5.15 -7.34
CA SER A 291 4.39 -3.97 -6.46
C SER A 291 5.12 -4.28 -5.14
N SER A 292 4.51 -4.05 -3.98
CA SER A 292 5.05 -4.45 -2.67
C SER A 292 5.31 -5.96 -2.60
N GLY A 293 4.49 -6.78 -3.30
CA GLY A 293 4.77 -8.21 -3.46
C GLY A 293 6.00 -8.48 -4.33
N GLY A 294 6.26 -7.65 -5.33
CA GLY A 294 7.47 -7.71 -6.15
C GLY A 294 8.73 -7.44 -5.36
N TRP A 295 8.73 -6.40 -4.52
CA TRP A 295 9.79 -6.12 -3.57
C TRP A 295 9.98 -7.28 -2.59
N SER A 296 8.87 -7.78 -2.03
CA SER A 296 8.87 -8.90 -1.08
C SER A 296 9.57 -10.14 -1.64
N THR A 297 9.29 -10.49 -2.88
CA THR A 297 9.86 -11.69 -3.51
C THR A 297 11.36 -11.55 -3.78
N LEU A 298 11.82 -10.36 -4.13
CA LEU A 298 13.26 -10.06 -4.24
C LEU A 298 13.93 -10.11 -2.87
N TRP A 299 13.32 -9.50 -1.84
CA TRP A 299 13.82 -9.54 -0.48
C TRP A 299 13.96 -10.97 0.05
N VAL A 300 12.90 -11.77 -0.06
CA VAL A 300 12.90 -13.18 0.38
C VAL A 300 13.94 -13.98 -0.40
N MET A 301 14.10 -13.72 -1.71
CA MET A 301 15.09 -14.40 -2.55
C MET A 301 16.53 -14.10 -2.10
N ILE A 302 16.88 -12.84 -1.87
CA ILE A 302 18.24 -12.47 -1.45
C ILE A 302 18.55 -12.87 -0.01
N SER A 303 17.52 -12.92 0.85
CA SER A 303 17.65 -13.35 2.25
C SER A 303 17.77 -14.87 2.39
N HIS A 304 17.16 -15.64 1.48
CA HIS A 304 17.13 -17.10 1.50
C HIS A 304 17.50 -17.72 0.12
N PRO A 305 18.68 -17.38 -0.45
CA PRO A 305 19.00 -17.72 -1.84
C PRO A 305 19.14 -19.21 -2.11
N ASP A 306 19.44 -20.02 -1.07
CA ASP A 306 19.56 -21.47 -1.18
C ASP A 306 18.24 -22.21 -1.03
N PHE A 307 17.14 -21.50 -0.65
CA PHE A 307 15.84 -22.12 -0.38
C PHE A 307 14.92 -22.13 -1.61
N PHE A 308 15.03 -21.15 -2.50
CA PHE A 308 14.18 -20.98 -3.68
C PHE A 308 14.96 -21.20 -4.99
N GLY A 309 14.24 -21.63 -6.04
CA GLY A 309 14.75 -21.83 -7.38
C GLY A 309 14.79 -20.56 -8.24
N GLY A 310 14.06 -19.52 -7.84
CA GLY A 310 14.04 -18.24 -8.53
C GLY A 310 12.88 -17.35 -8.09
N THR A 311 12.98 -16.07 -8.47
CA THR A 311 11.95 -15.06 -8.28
C THR A 311 11.61 -14.38 -9.60
N TRP A 312 10.32 -14.15 -9.83
CA TRP A 312 9.76 -13.38 -10.94
C TRP A 312 8.98 -12.21 -10.36
N SER A 313 9.68 -11.10 -10.20
CA SER A 313 9.18 -9.86 -9.61
C SER A 313 8.64 -8.93 -10.69
N THR A 314 7.46 -8.37 -10.50
CA THR A 314 6.87 -7.42 -11.44
C THR A 314 6.63 -6.07 -10.76
N SER A 315 7.06 -4.99 -11.40
CA SER A 315 6.97 -3.60 -10.90
C SER A 315 7.21 -3.50 -9.39
N PRO A 316 8.38 -3.96 -8.89
CA PRO A 316 8.63 -3.97 -7.44
C PRO A 316 8.65 -2.55 -6.88
N ASP A 317 8.16 -2.38 -5.66
CA ASP A 317 8.40 -1.17 -4.86
C ASP A 317 9.88 -0.80 -4.87
N PRO A 318 10.29 0.41 -4.46
CA PRO A 318 11.66 0.87 -4.64
C PRO A 318 12.71 -0.12 -4.14
N VAL A 319 13.45 -0.71 -5.08
CA VAL A 319 14.54 -1.69 -4.84
C VAL A 319 15.91 -1.03 -4.67
N ASP A 320 15.95 0.30 -4.87
CA ASP A 320 17.14 1.14 -4.69
C ASP A 320 16.67 2.46 -4.06
N PHE A 321 17.09 2.72 -2.84
CA PHE A 321 16.60 3.86 -2.06
C PHE A 321 17.20 5.21 -2.49
N ARG A 322 18.00 5.23 -3.55
CA ARG A 322 18.39 6.47 -4.24
C ARG A 322 17.23 7.03 -5.11
N SER A 323 16.18 6.24 -5.35
CA SER A 323 14.93 6.68 -5.95
C SER A 323 13.77 6.01 -5.20
N PHE A 324 13.36 6.62 -4.07
CA PHE A 324 12.24 6.13 -3.26
C PHE A 324 10.98 6.90 -3.61
N THR A 325 10.40 6.61 -4.78
CA THR A 325 9.24 7.35 -5.32
C THR A 325 9.48 8.87 -5.43
N GLY A 326 10.72 9.25 -5.76
CA GLY A 326 11.17 10.62 -5.94
C GLY A 326 12.46 10.95 -5.17
N PRO A 327 12.44 11.06 -3.83
CA PRO A 327 13.63 11.45 -3.08
C PRO A 327 14.70 10.36 -3.03
N ASP A 328 15.96 10.80 -2.97
CA ASP A 328 17.12 9.96 -2.61
C ASP A 328 17.26 9.93 -1.09
N LEU A 329 16.84 8.81 -0.47
CA LEU A 329 16.92 8.62 0.98
C LEU A 329 18.36 8.41 1.48
N THR A 330 19.33 8.19 0.59
CA THR A 330 20.74 7.93 0.92
C THR A 330 21.58 9.19 0.93
N LYS A 331 21.03 10.32 0.46
CA LYS A 331 21.75 11.59 0.30
C LYS A 331 21.97 12.31 1.63
N TYR A 332 23.16 12.95 1.75
CA TYR A 332 23.48 13.81 2.88
C TYR A 332 24.01 15.17 2.40
N PRO A 333 23.52 16.34 2.90
CA PRO A 333 22.34 16.46 3.76
C PRO A 333 21.07 15.87 3.09
N PRO A 334 20.04 15.51 3.89
CA PRO A 334 18.85 14.86 3.32
C PRO A 334 18.12 15.78 2.36
N GLN A 335 17.57 15.20 1.32
CA GLN A 335 16.57 15.88 0.49
C GLN A 335 15.25 16.04 1.25
N ASN A 336 14.36 16.89 0.76
CA ASN A 336 12.98 16.88 1.22
C ASN A 336 12.23 15.71 0.56
N ALA A 337 11.31 15.06 1.29
CA ALA A 337 10.53 13.96 0.75
C ALA A 337 9.49 14.41 -0.28
N TYR A 338 9.12 15.69 -0.27
CA TYR A 338 8.03 16.22 -1.10
C TYR A 338 8.50 16.87 -2.38
N PHE A 339 9.68 17.49 -2.40
CA PHE A 339 10.17 18.24 -3.55
C PHE A 339 11.68 18.12 -3.72
N GLY A 340 12.11 18.25 -4.97
CA GLY A 340 13.53 18.26 -5.33
C GLY A 340 14.19 19.64 -5.19
N ASP A 341 15.44 19.73 -5.61
CA ASP A 341 16.25 20.96 -5.57
C ASP A 341 15.63 22.13 -6.35
N ASN A 342 14.80 21.84 -7.35
CA ASN A 342 14.04 22.81 -8.14
C ASN A 342 12.73 23.28 -7.51
N GLN A 343 12.44 22.89 -6.27
CA GLN A 343 11.20 23.17 -5.53
C GLN A 343 9.92 22.63 -6.21
N LYS A 344 10.05 21.76 -7.22
CA LYS A 344 8.91 21.04 -7.79
C LYS A 344 8.61 19.82 -6.97
N ASP A 345 7.34 19.60 -6.61
CA ASP A 345 6.89 18.41 -5.89
C ASP A 345 7.22 17.15 -6.72
N TYR A 346 7.67 16.11 -6.03
CA TYR A 346 7.79 14.78 -6.62
C TYR A 346 6.40 14.24 -6.96
N ASN A 347 6.25 13.78 -8.19
CA ASN A 347 5.05 13.13 -8.63
C ASN A 347 5.10 11.66 -8.19
N LEU A 348 4.07 11.22 -7.47
CA LEU A 348 3.92 9.82 -7.06
C LEU A 348 3.13 9.01 -8.08
N VAL A 349 2.08 9.62 -8.66
CA VAL A 349 1.14 8.92 -9.53
C VAL A 349 1.08 9.59 -10.89
N ARG A 350 1.40 8.82 -11.92
CA ARG A 350 1.20 9.21 -13.33
C ARG A 350 0.30 8.20 -14.05
N PHE A 351 -0.51 8.69 -14.98
CA PHE A 351 -1.27 7.83 -15.87
C PHE A 351 -1.52 8.51 -17.20
N GLY A 352 -1.32 7.79 -18.32
CA GLY A 352 -1.50 8.35 -19.66
C GLY A 352 -0.65 9.59 -19.94
N GLY A 353 0.55 9.68 -19.36
CA GLY A 353 1.46 10.82 -19.50
C GLY A 353 1.10 12.06 -18.66
N LYS A 354 0.08 11.96 -17.80
CA LYS A 354 -0.32 13.04 -16.87
C LYS A 354 0.14 12.70 -15.45
N GLU A 355 0.65 13.71 -14.75
CA GLU A 355 0.89 13.69 -13.31
C GLU A 355 -0.44 13.91 -12.60
N LEU A 356 -0.82 13.00 -11.68
CA LEU A 356 -2.14 12.99 -11.04
C LEU A 356 -2.07 13.29 -9.54
N MET A 357 -1.05 12.81 -8.85
CA MET A 357 -0.91 12.97 -7.40
C MET A 357 0.57 13.10 -7.01
N SER A 358 0.91 14.06 -6.20
CA SER A 358 2.26 14.22 -5.65
C SER A 358 2.48 13.33 -4.42
N VAL A 359 3.75 13.11 -4.06
CA VAL A 359 4.13 12.43 -2.81
C VAL A 359 3.56 13.17 -1.60
N ARG A 360 3.55 14.51 -1.62
CA ARG A 360 2.96 15.34 -0.56
C ARG A 360 1.46 15.07 -0.40
N GLN A 361 0.70 15.12 -1.48
CA GLN A 361 -0.75 14.89 -1.45
C GLN A 361 -1.05 13.48 -0.90
N TYR A 362 -0.34 12.47 -1.38
CA TYR A 362 -0.53 11.10 -0.91
C TYR A 362 -0.22 10.93 0.58
N ALA A 363 0.92 11.44 1.03
CA ALA A 363 1.33 11.34 2.43
C ALA A 363 0.37 12.09 3.39
N GLN A 364 -0.13 13.25 2.97
CA GLN A 364 -1.11 14.01 3.75
C GLN A 364 -2.48 13.33 3.76
N GLN A 365 -2.92 12.76 2.63
CA GLN A 365 -4.16 11.98 2.57
C GLN A 365 -4.06 10.73 3.44
N GLU A 366 -2.96 9.97 3.36
CA GLU A 366 -2.72 8.79 4.22
C GLU A 366 -2.80 9.15 5.70
N ARG A 367 -2.19 10.27 6.11
CA ARG A 367 -2.26 10.76 7.50
C ARG A 367 -3.69 10.98 7.97
N VAL A 368 -4.55 11.53 7.12
CA VAL A 368 -5.96 11.79 7.46
C VAL A 368 -6.77 10.50 7.48
N LEU A 369 -6.59 9.62 6.51
CA LEU A 369 -7.30 8.34 6.43
C LEU A 369 -6.97 7.43 7.62
N GLY A 370 -5.74 7.40 8.06
CA GLY A 370 -5.30 6.66 9.23
C GLY A 370 -3.83 6.28 9.12
N TYR A 371 -3.11 6.46 10.21
CA TYR A 371 -1.68 6.18 10.25
C TYR A 371 -1.37 4.68 10.07
N TYR A 372 -2.20 3.81 10.63
CA TYR A 372 -1.96 2.37 10.59
C TYR A 372 -2.40 1.78 9.26
N GLY A 373 -1.50 1.02 8.64
CA GLY A 373 -1.82 0.27 7.44
C GLY A 373 -1.76 1.04 6.12
N GLY A 374 -1.44 2.34 6.12
CA GLY A 374 -1.13 3.11 4.92
C GLY A 374 0.15 2.61 4.22
N GLN A 375 0.41 3.06 2.98
CA GLN A 375 1.58 2.59 2.23
C GLN A 375 2.90 3.06 2.87
N PHE A 376 3.03 4.36 3.20
CA PHE A 376 4.22 4.86 3.89
C PHE A 376 4.33 4.29 5.30
N ALA A 377 3.22 4.21 6.04
CA ALA A 377 3.19 3.60 7.36
C ALA A 377 3.59 2.11 7.31
N SER A 378 3.23 1.38 6.26
CA SER A 378 3.67 -0.01 6.06
C SER A 378 5.19 -0.10 5.86
N PHE A 379 5.79 0.79 5.06
CA PHE A 379 7.25 0.86 4.91
C PHE A 379 7.94 1.21 6.24
N GLU A 380 7.40 2.17 6.98
CA GLU A 380 7.91 2.55 8.30
C GLU A 380 7.82 1.40 9.29
N ALA A 381 6.71 0.65 9.29
CA ALA A 381 6.55 -0.53 10.12
C ALA A 381 7.58 -1.63 9.81
N VAL A 382 8.05 -1.75 8.58
CA VAL A 382 9.08 -2.70 8.17
C VAL A 382 10.48 -2.15 8.42
N PHE A 383 10.77 -0.95 7.93
CA PHE A 383 12.15 -0.49 7.77
C PHE A 383 12.66 0.39 8.92
N SER A 384 11.75 1.06 9.65
CA SER A 384 12.12 2.01 10.69
C SER A 384 12.45 1.35 12.03
N PRO A 385 13.27 2.00 12.85
CA PRO A 385 13.38 1.65 14.26
C PRO A 385 12.06 1.91 14.99
N LYS A 386 11.91 1.31 16.16
CA LYS A 386 10.81 1.58 17.08
C LYS A 386 11.09 2.87 17.84
N GLY A 387 10.10 3.77 17.93
CA GLY A 387 10.15 4.97 18.73
C GLY A 387 9.94 4.72 20.24
N ASP A 388 10.14 5.74 21.04
CA ASP A 388 9.94 5.69 22.49
C ASP A 388 8.45 5.47 22.87
N ASP A 389 7.54 5.82 21.99
CA ASP A 389 6.09 5.56 22.07
C ASP A 389 5.71 4.12 21.69
N GLY A 390 6.68 3.31 21.30
CA GLY A 390 6.48 1.93 20.87
C GLY A 390 6.01 1.79 19.42
N GLN A 391 5.82 2.89 18.68
CA GLN A 391 5.41 2.91 17.28
C GLN A 391 6.61 2.94 16.31
N PRO A 392 6.45 2.54 15.05
CA PRO A 392 7.46 2.76 14.02
C PRO A 392 7.77 4.26 13.86
N MET A 393 9.04 4.63 13.83
CA MET A 393 9.43 6.03 13.60
C MET A 393 9.15 6.43 12.14
N GLN A 394 8.62 7.63 11.94
CA GLN A 394 8.37 8.18 10.61
C GLN A 394 9.67 8.50 9.88
N ILE A 395 9.74 8.13 8.59
CA ILE A 395 10.87 8.43 7.71
C ILE A 395 10.96 9.93 7.38
N PHE A 396 9.83 10.62 7.34
CA PHE A 396 9.76 12.07 7.15
C PHE A 396 8.56 12.67 7.90
N ASP A 397 8.70 13.92 8.28
CA ASP A 397 7.61 14.70 8.87
C ASP A 397 6.49 14.95 7.85
N ARG A 398 5.26 14.58 8.16
CA ARG A 398 4.12 14.63 7.23
C ARG A 398 3.65 16.06 6.89
N ASP A 399 4.00 17.07 7.68
CA ASP A 399 3.66 18.47 7.39
C ASP A 399 4.70 19.12 6.48
N THR A 400 5.97 18.90 6.77
CA THR A 400 7.09 19.61 6.13
C THR A 400 7.82 18.80 5.06
N GLY A 401 7.70 17.48 5.07
CA GLY A 401 8.49 16.58 4.21
C GLY A 401 9.96 16.45 4.62
N ILE A 402 10.36 16.96 5.79
CA ILE A 402 11.74 16.87 6.27
C ILE A 402 12.06 15.41 6.60
N ILE A 403 13.05 14.85 5.91
CA ILE A 403 13.49 13.47 6.11
C ILE A 403 14.26 13.35 7.43
N ASN A 404 13.88 12.36 8.25
CA ASN A 404 14.58 11.98 9.44
C ASN A 404 15.83 11.15 9.06
N GLN A 405 17.00 11.76 9.19
CA GLN A 405 18.28 11.14 8.82
C GLN A 405 18.59 9.86 9.59
N PHE A 406 18.26 9.82 10.88
CA PHE A 406 18.48 8.63 11.71
C PHE A 406 17.63 7.46 11.19
N VAL A 407 16.38 7.71 10.84
CA VAL A 407 15.48 6.71 10.27
C VAL A 407 15.95 6.31 8.87
N ALA A 408 16.28 7.27 8.01
CA ALA A 408 16.77 6.98 6.66
C ALA A 408 18.04 6.10 6.70
N LYS A 409 18.95 6.37 7.61
CA LYS A 409 20.15 5.54 7.84
C LYS A 409 19.80 4.12 8.27
N SER A 410 18.76 3.94 9.08
CA SER A 410 18.31 2.61 9.51
C SER A 410 17.67 1.79 8.37
N TRP A 411 17.10 2.47 7.35
CA TRP A 411 16.50 1.83 6.20
C TRP A 411 17.52 1.22 5.23
N GLU A 412 18.76 1.70 5.22
CA GLU A 412 19.82 1.22 4.31
C GLU A 412 20.03 -0.30 4.34
N LYS A 413 19.74 -0.96 5.45
CA LYS A 413 19.84 -2.43 5.59
C LYS A 413 18.73 -3.18 4.84
N TYR A 414 17.70 -2.49 4.34
CA TYR A 414 16.62 -3.03 3.55
C TYR A 414 16.70 -2.63 2.06
N ASP A 415 17.65 -1.76 1.70
CA ASP A 415 17.92 -1.39 0.31
C ASP A 415 18.52 -2.58 -0.44
N ILE A 416 17.71 -3.21 -1.30
CA ILE A 416 18.07 -4.42 -2.05
C ILE A 416 19.31 -4.18 -2.92
N SER A 417 19.36 -3.05 -3.63
CA SER A 417 20.50 -2.68 -4.48
C SER A 417 21.79 -2.54 -3.66
N ARG A 418 21.72 -1.88 -2.52
CA ARG A 418 22.84 -1.71 -1.60
C ARG A 418 23.31 -3.05 -1.03
N ILE A 419 22.39 -3.93 -0.64
CA ILE A 419 22.72 -5.27 -0.12
C ILE A 419 23.44 -6.08 -1.19
N LEU A 420 22.92 -6.12 -2.40
CA LEU A 420 23.52 -6.86 -3.52
C LEU A 420 24.92 -6.32 -3.83
N ARG A 421 25.08 -4.98 -3.92
CA ARG A 421 26.37 -4.35 -4.16
C ARG A 421 27.40 -4.68 -3.06
N GLY A 422 26.97 -4.65 -1.79
CA GLY A 422 27.88 -4.89 -0.66
C GLY A 422 28.25 -6.36 -0.43
N ASN A 423 27.41 -7.29 -0.91
CA ASN A 423 27.54 -8.72 -0.59
C ASN A 423 27.64 -9.62 -1.84
N TRP A 424 27.93 -9.06 -3.01
CA TRP A 424 27.87 -9.80 -4.27
C TRP A 424 28.79 -11.01 -4.34
N ALA A 425 29.98 -10.90 -3.74
CA ALA A 425 30.92 -12.03 -3.69
C ALA A 425 30.28 -13.30 -3.07
N THR A 426 29.38 -13.14 -2.10
CA THR A 426 28.69 -14.24 -1.43
C THR A 426 27.34 -14.57 -2.08
N LEU A 427 26.56 -13.53 -2.45
CA LEU A 427 25.21 -13.69 -2.97
C LEU A 427 25.19 -14.03 -4.47
N GLY A 428 26.08 -13.44 -5.27
CA GLY A 428 26.09 -13.61 -6.73
C GLY A 428 26.10 -15.06 -7.17
N PRO A 429 26.99 -15.94 -6.67
CA PRO A 429 27.00 -17.35 -7.02
C PRO A 429 25.70 -18.08 -6.66
N LYS A 430 25.03 -17.70 -5.56
CA LYS A 430 23.78 -18.31 -5.09
C LYS A 430 22.55 -17.82 -5.84
N LEU A 431 22.61 -16.61 -6.42
CA LEU A 431 21.53 -15.95 -7.15
C LEU A 431 21.59 -16.21 -8.67
N LYS A 432 22.62 -16.90 -9.15
CA LYS A 432 22.82 -17.20 -10.56
C LYS A 432 21.56 -17.85 -11.16
N GLY A 433 21.01 -17.25 -12.23
CA GLY A 433 19.81 -17.70 -12.94
C GLY A 433 18.50 -17.56 -12.16
N LYS A 434 18.46 -16.78 -11.05
CA LYS A 434 17.30 -16.74 -10.16
C LYS A 434 16.57 -15.41 -10.09
N LEU A 435 17.17 -14.32 -10.58
CA LEU A 435 16.57 -13.00 -10.52
C LEU A 435 15.92 -12.65 -11.86
N HIS A 436 14.60 -12.52 -11.89
CA HIS A 436 13.82 -12.09 -13.04
C HIS A 436 12.93 -10.92 -12.61
N ILE A 437 13.12 -9.75 -13.22
CA ILE A 437 12.43 -8.51 -12.87
C ILE A 437 11.77 -7.95 -14.13
N PHE A 438 10.52 -7.54 -14.03
CA PHE A 438 9.76 -6.94 -15.11
C PHE A 438 9.17 -5.61 -14.61
N VAL A 439 9.31 -4.56 -15.40
CA VAL A 439 8.74 -3.24 -15.04
C VAL A 439 8.27 -2.52 -16.29
N GLY A 440 7.13 -1.83 -16.18
CA GLY A 440 6.62 -0.99 -17.27
C GLY A 440 7.43 0.30 -17.40
N THR A 441 7.72 0.75 -18.64
CA THR A 441 8.44 2.03 -18.84
C THR A 441 7.56 3.25 -18.52
N ALA A 442 6.23 3.05 -18.40
CA ALA A 442 5.27 4.05 -17.95
C ALA A 442 4.64 3.66 -16.61
N ASP A 443 5.42 3.00 -15.72
CA ASP A 443 4.92 2.57 -14.41
C ASP A 443 4.25 3.72 -13.67
N THR A 444 3.05 3.49 -13.18
CA THR A 444 2.19 4.53 -12.57
C THR A 444 2.85 5.20 -11.36
N PHE A 445 3.67 4.47 -10.62
CA PHE A 445 4.34 4.93 -9.39
C PHE A 445 5.83 5.20 -9.57
N HIS A 446 6.30 5.34 -10.82
CA HIS A 446 7.70 5.59 -11.16
C HIS A 446 8.67 4.50 -10.66
N LEU A 447 8.19 3.27 -10.44
CA LEU A 447 9.01 2.19 -9.89
C LEU A 447 10.11 1.72 -10.86
N ASP A 448 9.96 2.02 -12.15
CA ASP A 448 11.00 1.78 -13.14
C ASP A 448 12.31 2.54 -12.86
N GLU A 449 12.26 3.68 -12.17
CA GLU A 449 13.45 4.46 -11.83
C GLU A 449 14.36 3.69 -10.86
N ALA A 450 13.84 3.14 -9.77
CA ALA A 450 14.59 2.33 -8.83
C ALA A 450 15.10 1.02 -9.47
N VAL A 451 14.31 0.42 -10.38
CA VAL A 451 14.73 -0.78 -11.14
C VAL A 451 15.88 -0.45 -12.09
N ARG A 452 15.89 0.74 -12.75
CA ARG A 452 17.01 1.18 -13.59
C ARG A 452 18.30 1.36 -12.81
N LEU A 453 18.22 1.88 -11.59
CA LEU A 453 19.39 2.00 -10.71
C LEU A 453 19.92 0.63 -10.31
N LEU A 454 19.04 -0.31 -9.92
CA LEU A 454 19.40 -1.68 -9.61
C LEU A 454 20.02 -2.40 -10.82
N ASP A 455 19.44 -2.25 -12.01
CA ASP A 455 19.96 -2.82 -13.28
C ASP A 455 21.40 -2.35 -13.54
N GLY A 456 21.64 -1.04 -13.38
CA GLY A 456 22.98 -0.46 -13.51
C GLY A 456 24.00 -1.07 -12.53
N GLU A 457 23.60 -1.32 -11.29
CA GLU A 457 24.47 -1.97 -10.31
C GLU A 457 24.69 -3.47 -10.61
N LEU A 458 23.65 -4.20 -10.97
CA LEU A 458 23.76 -5.63 -11.31
C LEU A 458 24.64 -5.86 -12.55
N LYS A 459 24.58 -4.97 -13.55
CA LYS A 459 25.48 -5.00 -14.73
C LYS A 459 26.94 -4.80 -14.33
N LYS A 460 27.23 -3.83 -13.45
CA LYS A 460 28.59 -3.60 -12.92
C LYS A 460 29.14 -4.80 -12.14
N LEU A 461 28.24 -5.54 -11.47
CA LEU A 461 28.57 -6.74 -10.70
C LEU A 461 28.73 -8.01 -11.57
N GLY A 462 28.49 -7.92 -12.88
CA GLY A 462 28.51 -9.07 -13.79
C GLY A 462 27.40 -10.08 -13.51
N SER A 463 26.25 -9.61 -13.02
CA SER A 463 25.06 -10.44 -12.76
C SER A 463 24.45 -10.94 -14.05
N ASP A 464 23.91 -12.15 -14.00
CA ASP A 464 23.07 -12.76 -15.04
C ASP A 464 21.55 -12.51 -14.80
N ALA A 465 21.21 -11.60 -13.86
CA ALA A 465 19.84 -11.21 -13.61
C ALA A 465 19.15 -10.72 -14.90
N ARG A 466 17.94 -11.21 -15.13
CA ARG A 466 17.14 -10.78 -16.27
C ARG A 466 16.20 -9.65 -15.83
N ILE A 467 16.43 -8.47 -16.38
CA ILE A 467 15.56 -7.30 -16.18
C ILE A 467 14.96 -6.93 -17.53
N GLU A 468 13.62 -6.86 -17.58
CA GLU A 468 12.87 -6.59 -18.79
C GLU A 468 11.98 -5.36 -18.59
N TYR A 469 12.17 -4.37 -19.46
CA TYR A 469 11.36 -3.16 -19.50
C TYR A 469 10.25 -3.36 -20.54
N LEU A 470 9.01 -3.33 -20.06
CA LEU A 470 7.82 -3.48 -20.90
C LEU A 470 7.39 -2.10 -21.41
N GLU A 471 7.64 -1.87 -22.68
CA GLU A 471 7.46 -0.54 -23.30
C GLU A 471 6.00 -0.08 -23.24
N GLY A 472 5.80 1.14 -22.71
CA GLY A 472 4.50 1.80 -22.57
C GLY A 472 3.57 1.18 -21.52
N ARG A 473 3.95 0.09 -20.83
CA ARG A 473 3.13 -0.52 -19.78
C ARG A 473 3.15 0.33 -18.51
N SER A 474 1.97 0.48 -17.93
CA SER A 474 1.75 1.08 -16.62
C SER A 474 1.86 0.04 -15.50
N HIS A 475 1.67 0.45 -14.26
CA HIS A 475 1.64 -0.46 -13.12
C HIS A 475 0.52 -1.50 -13.19
N PHE A 476 -0.63 -1.14 -13.77
CA PHE A 476 -1.85 -1.94 -13.72
C PHE A 476 -2.09 -2.83 -14.93
N ASP A 477 -1.34 -2.68 -16.00
CA ASP A 477 -1.52 -3.44 -17.23
C ASP A 477 -0.32 -4.35 -17.60
N MET A 478 0.57 -4.60 -16.63
CA MET A 478 1.77 -5.42 -16.77
C MET A 478 1.52 -6.82 -17.31
N TYR A 479 0.37 -7.42 -16.98
CA TYR A 479 0.06 -8.81 -17.33
C TYR A 479 -0.68 -8.98 -18.65
N GLN A 480 -0.86 -7.91 -19.39
CA GLN A 480 -1.33 -8.01 -20.78
C GLN A 480 -0.31 -8.78 -21.64
N ASP A 481 -0.74 -9.27 -22.80
CA ASP A 481 0.10 -10.00 -23.75
C ASP A 481 0.76 -11.29 -23.19
N GLY A 482 0.10 -11.93 -22.21
CA GLY A 482 0.48 -13.26 -21.73
C GLY A 482 1.71 -13.33 -20.83
N LEU A 483 2.16 -12.21 -20.22
CA LEU A 483 3.29 -12.22 -19.30
C LEU A 483 3.13 -13.26 -18.19
N GLY A 484 1.92 -13.40 -17.61
CA GLY A 484 1.65 -14.37 -16.55
C GLY A 484 1.86 -15.82 -16.99
N ASP A 485 1.50 -16.16 -18.21
CA ASP A 485 1.71 -17.51 -18.78
C ASP A 485 3.18 -17.75 -19.12
N ARG A 486 3.87 -16.73 -19.63
CA ARG A 486 5.33 -16.79 -19.87
C ARG A 486 6.08 -17.06 -18.56
N ILE A 487 5.78 -16.30 -17.51
CA ILE A 487 6.37 -16.48 -16.17
C ILE A 487 6.11 -17.90 -15.65
N ALA A 488 4.90 -18.41 -15.77
CA ALA A 488 4.56 -19.76 -15.33
C ALA A 488 5.37 -20.83 -16.10
N ASN A 489 5.54 -20.68 -17.40
CA ASN A 489 6.34 -21.58 -18.24
C ASN A 489 7.84 -21.53 -17.89
N GLU A 490 8.39 -20.34 -17.63
CA GLU A 490 9.78 -20.16 -17.19
C GLU A 490 10.04 -20.87 -15.85
N MET A 491 9.17 -20.68 -14.85
CA MET A 491 9.24 -21.40 -13.56
C MET A 491 9.17 -22.92 -13.75
N TYR A 492 8.24 -23.38 -14.58
CA TYR A 492 8.08 -24.80 -14.84
C TYR A 492 9.30 -25.40 -15.53
N ALA A 493 9.94 -24.68 -16.46
CA ALA A 493 11.16 -25.09 -17.12
C ALA A 493 12.34 -25.30 -16.15
N VAL A 494 12.45 -24.43 -15.12
CA VAL A 494 13.42 -24.61 -14.03
C VAL A 494 13.12 -25.86 -13.21
N ALA A 495 11.86 -26.12 -12.90
CA ALA A 495 11.47 -27.31 -12.12
C ALA A 495 11.58 -28.61 -12.92
N ARG A 496 11.35 -28.58 -14.23
CA ARG A 496 11.24 -29.71 -15.13
C ARG A 496 12.04 -29.47 -16.42
N PRO A 497 13.37 -29.36 -16.36
CA PRO A 497 14.21 -28.97 -17.51
C PRO A 497 14.12 -29.93 -18.71
N LYS A 498 13.64 -31.15 -18.51
CA LYS A 498 13.44 -32.16 -19.57
C LYS A 498 12.01 -32.24 -20.10
N ALA A 499 11.07 -31.48 -19.55
CA ALA A 499 9.71 -31.42 -20.07
C ALA A 499 9.69 -30.60 -21.37
N LYS A 500 9.06 -31.15 -22.44
CA LYS A 500 8.80 -30.35 -23.65
C LYS A 500 7.94 -29.16 -23.27
N SER A 501 8.26 -27.96 -23.76
CA SER A 501 7.44 -26.77 -23.52
C SER A 501 5.99 -27.07 -23.94
N ALA A 502 5.04 -26.67 -23.11
CA ALA A 502 3.61 -26.89 -23.37
C ALA A 502 3.06 -26.00 -24.52
N THR A 503 3.92 -25.21 -25.15
CA THR A 503 3.55 -24.36 -26.28
C THR A 503 3.92 -25.00 -27.59
N LYS A 504 2.92 -25.44 -28.32
CA LYS A 504 2.87 -25.43 -29.80
C LYS A 504 1.85 -24.38 -30.20
#